data_8873bc02aee15d87f8ec2047505897da
#
_entry.id   8873bc02aee15d87f8ec2047505897da
#
_cell.length_a   1.000
_cell.length_b   1.000
_cell.length_c   1.000
_cell.angle_alpha   90.00
_cell.angle_beta   90.00
_cell.angle_gamma   90.00
#
_symmetry.space_group_name_H-M   'P 1'
#
loop_
_entity.id
_entity.type
_entity.pdbx_description
1 polymer ?
#
loop_
_entity_poly.entity_id
_entity_poly.type
_entity_poly.pdbx_seq_one_letter_code
_entity_poly.pdbx_strand_id
1 'polypeptide(L)'
;MKKFLTLFLLMLTAMGASAQITSLDELSTEKTYTLRNAFFNAYAVYNAAKSTTTVWAAGMNKGNIKDASYKAKLDQTDPSSAWMVVQYNEKWYAYNMGARKLLTVGNNASNANTAPAKFDDTAQPLELKAQGDGTFSLRTVQGNMNYMCAAPQLAYPISVWEPGDGTNWEFKVNDDVEADYEACIEKIKAGVPVGFDVNLSNGFAWAGNSVSRQQLPHEIARGKAYTFYVRASEGWICPDGLTIDNGEERFTVSGIKAGKTVTAITIPADKATGNIMVTGTWKRDEANPKAQQLVFDDEFDVDGKPDETKWVRTVREGATWNRFCSNSDKVVFNKDGYLHCRALKNPKVTSEDPGEMITGGIKSLGKHDFLYGRIEARIKTNLHTGTFPAFWLMPTNNIGGWPHGGEIDIWKVINNEDRAYGTVHNSWACCTTGRPNGSNLSGINYDDWHVMTVDWDENQIDWYVDGKYMWTYSKSNVPHGADATTNGWPYDKPFYIIMNQSVGNGGWAARPDVNFTYETLFDWVRVYQIPSTPDGIGQTPAATSPMSNRIYDLSGRPVSGNLTKGVYIQGNKKVVR
;
A
#
# COMPACT_ATOMS: atom_id res chain seq x y z
N MET A 1 59.22 -11.42 -25.97
CA MET A 1 58.81 -12.53 -26.81
C MET A 1 57.28 -12.58 -26.84
N LYS A 2 56.71 -12.07 -27.91
CA LYS A 2 55.27 -12.00 -28.16
C LYS A 2 54.83 -13.37 -28.69
N LYS A 3 53.86 -14.03 -28.03
CA LYS A 3 53.18 -15.17 -28.63
C LYS A 3 51.87 -14.65 -29.21
N PHE A 4 51.79 -14.67 -30.52
CA PHE A 4 50.57 -14.51 -31.28
C PHE A 4 49.73 -15.78 -31.10
N LEU A 5 48.49 -15.60 -30.63
CA LEU A 5 47.47 -16.65 -30.67
C LEU A 5 46.58 -16.38 -31.88
N THR A 6 46.74 -17.16 -32.91
CA THR A 6 45.95 -17.12 -34.15
C THR A 6 44.63 -17.83 -33.86
N LEU A 7 43.55 -17.04 -33.78
CA LEU A 7 42.18 -17.57 -33.69
C LEU A 7 41.70 -17.92 -35.09
N PHE A 8 41.53 -19.20 -35.35
CA PHE A 8 40.90 -19.71 -36.60
C PHE A 8 39.43 -19.38 -36.57
N LEU A 9 39.03 -18.43 -37.39
CA LEU A 9 37.63 -18.10 -37.67
C LEU A 9 37.10 -19.14 -38.67
N LEU A 10 36.42 -20.20 -38.20
CA LEU A 10 35.62 -21.08 -39.06
C LEU A 10 34.36 -20.28 -39.46
N MET A 11 34.35 -19.72 -40.68
CA MET A 11 33.13 -19.32 -41.35
C MET A 11 32.39 -20.59 -41.76
N LEU A 12 31.43 -21.04 -40.96
CA LEU A 12 30.34 -21.89 -41.41
C LEU A 12 29.28 -20.98 -42.01
N THR A 13 29.25 -20.91 -43.37
CA THR A 13 28.07 -20.45 -44.09
C THR A 13 26.99 -21.55 -43.94
N ALA A 14 26.24 -21.53 -42.86
CA ALA A 14 24.99 -22.25 -42.76
C ALA A 14 23.88 -21.39 -43.35
N MET A 15 23.31 -21.81 -44.46
CA MET A 15 22.05 -21.25 -44.98
C MET A 15 21.00 -21.23 -43.87
N GLY A 16 20.46 -20.06 -43.60
CA GLY A 16 19.56 -19.68 -42.51
C GLY A 16 18.38 -20.60 -42.21
N ALA A 17 18.54 -21.41 -41.22
CA ALA A 17 17.42 -21.78 -40.37
C ALA A 17 17.53 -20.86 -39.15
N SER A 18 16.61 -19.87 -39.04
CA SER A 18 16.55 -19.01 -37.85
C SER A 18 16.54 -19.86 -36.58
N ALA A 19 17.45 -19.62 -35.65
CA ALA A 19 17.55 -20.40 -34.44
C ALA A 19 16.27 -20.25 -33.62
N GLN A 20 15.68 -21.38 -33.22
CA GLN A 20 14.55 -21.39 -32.30
C GLN A 20 15.06 -21.26 -30.86
N ILE A 21 14.44 -20.35 -30.09
CA ILE A 21 14.66 -20.19 -28.67
C ILE A 21 13.94 -21.31 -27.92
N THR A 22 14.59 -21.95 -26.98
CA THR A 22 14.06 -23.08 -26.19
C THR A 22 13.95 -22.77 -24.70
N SER A 23 14.67 -21.75 -24.22
CA SER A 23 14.60 -21.26 -22.83
C SER A 23 14.56 -19.73 -22.80
N LEU A 24 14.11 -19.18 -21.66
CA LEU A 24 14.05 -17.73 -21.47
C LEU A 24 15.45 -17.07 -21.42
N ASP A 25 16.47 -17.82 -21.01
CA ASP A 25 17.85 -17.33 -20.91
C ASP A 25 18.50 -17.09 -22.30
N GLU A 26 17.90 -17.62 -23.36
CA GLU A 26 18.36 -17.40 -24.74
C GLU A 26 17.82 -16.12 -25.36
N LEU A 27 16.86 -15.46 -24.70
CA LEU A 27 16.32 -14.18 -25.16
C LEU A 27 17.37 -13.07 -25.00
N SER A 28 17.54 -12.27 -26.04
CA SER A 28 18.57 -11.22 -26.10
C SER A 28 17.95 -9.87 -26.46
N THR A 29 18.47 -8.82 -25.84
CA THR A 29 18.12 -7.41 -26.17
C THR A 29 18.69 -6.94 -27.52
N GLU A 30 19.60 -7.72 -28.12
CA GLU A 30 20.24 -7.43 -29.40
C GLU A 30 19.55 -8.13 -30.59
N LYS A 31 18.47 -8.88 -30.32
CA LYS A 31 17.78 -9.69 -31.34
C LYS A 31 16.29 -9.37 -31.41
N THR A 32 15.76 -9.58 -32.60
CA THR A 32 14.32 -9.67 -32.83
C THR A 32 13.89 -11.12 -33.06
N TYR A 33 12.62 -11.39 -32.91
CA TYR A 33 12.03 -12.72 -32.99
C TYR A 33 10.75 -12.69 -33.82
N THR A 34 10.48 -13.77 -34.56
CA THR A 34 9.13 -14.07 -35.04
C THR A 34 8.42 -14.93 -33.99
N LEU A 35 7.18 -14.59 -33.67
CA LEU A 35 6.31 -15.35 -32.77
C LEU A 35 5.38 -16.23 -33.60
N ARG A 36 5.62 -17.54 -33.59
CA ARG A 36 4.89 -18.52 -34.41
C ARG A 36 4.13 -19.50 -33.53
N ASN A 37 2.83 -19.60 -33.74
CA ASN A 37 2.08 -20.73 -33.23
C ASN A 37 2.31 -21.96 -34.11
N ALA A 38 2.93 -23.02 -33.57
CA ALA A 38 3.32 -24.21 -34.31
C ALA A 38 2.10 -25.02 -34.77
N PHE A 39 1.04 -25.10 -33.97
CA PHE A 39 -0.15 -25.90 -34.25
C PHE A 39 -0.93 -25.36 -35.45
N PHE A 40 -1.16 -24.04 -35.51
CA PHE A 40 -1.87 -23.39 -36.60
C PHE A 40 -0.94 -22.87 -37.71
N ASN A 41 0.37 -22.92 -37.49
CA ASN A 41 1.37 -22.28 -38.36
C ASN A 41 1.05 -20.79 -38.62
N ALA A 42 0.73 -20.08 -37.55
CA ALA A 42 0.30 -18.70 -37.58
C ALA A 42 1.36 -17.82 -36.90
N TYR A 43 1.69 -16.70 -37.53
CA TYR A 43 2.63 -15.72 -36.96
C TYR A 43 1.86 -14.51 -36.42
N ALA A 44 2.26 -14.02 -35.24
CA ALA A 44 1.72 -12.79 -34.69
C ALA A 44 2.37 -11.58 -35.36
N VAL A 45 1.57 -10.74 -35.99
CA VAL A 45 2.06 -9.60 -36.81
C VAL A 45 1.25 -8.33 -36.53
N TYR A 46 1.86 -7.19 -36.84
CA TYR A 46 1.16 -5.92 -36.98
C TYR A 46 0.62 -5.80 -38.43
N ASN A 47 -0.60 -5.34 -38.59
CA ASN A 47 -1.21 -5.07 -39.89
C ASN A 47 -2.02 -3.78 -39.83
N ALA A 48 -1.37 -2.66 -40.17
CA ALA A 48 -1.97 -1.33 -40.15
C ALA A 48 -3.23 -1.18 -41.04
N ALA A 49 -3.30 -1.92 -42.14
CA ALA A 49 -4.47 -1.87 -43.03
C ALA A 49 -5.71 -2.53 -42.42
N LYS A 50 -5.53 -3.41 -41.42
CA LYS A 50 -6.62 -4.09 -40.72
C LYS A 50 -6.96 -3.38 -39.37
N SER A 51 -5.93 -3.10 -38.55
CA SER A 51 -6.10 -2.41 -37.27
C SER A 51 -4.75 -1.90 -36.76
N THR A 52 -4.74 -0.73 -36.16
CA THR A 52 -3.57 -0.17 -35.46
C THR A 52 -3.46 -0.60 -34.00
N THR A 53 -4.44 -1.34 -33.49
CA THR A 53 -4.54 -1.71 -32.08
C THR A 53 -4.69 -3.21 -31.84
N THR A 54 -4.77 -4.04 -32.90
CA THR A 54 -5.02 -5.48 -32.76
C THR A 54 -3.86 -6.26 -33.37
N VAL A 55 -3.39 -7.30 -32.67
CA VAL A 55 -2.39 -8.25 -33.22
C VAL A 55 -3.09 -9.20 -34.18
N TRP A 56 -2.55 -9.33 -35.38
CA TRP A 56 -3.11 -10.17 -36.41
C TRP A 56 -2.29 -11.42 -36.66
N ALA A 57 -2.91 -12.42 -37.28
CA ALA A 57 -2.24 -13.65 -37.70
C ALA A 57 -1.85 -13.56 -39.20
N ALA A 58 -0.65 -14.04 -39.54
CA ALA A 58 -0.20 -14.26 -40.91
C ALA A 58 0.23 -15.73 -41.09
N GLY A 59 0.20 -16.23 -42.33
CA GLY A 59 0.75 -17.54 -42.68
C GLY A 59 -0.05 -18.76 -42.19
N MET A 60 -1.32 -18.63 -41.84
CA MET A 60 -2.12 -19.75 -41.31
C MET A 60 -2.38 -20.83 -42.37
N ASN A 61 -2.02 -22.09 -42.06
CA ASN A 61 -2.18 -23.24 -42.93
C ASN A 61 -3.23 -24.27 -42.49
N LYS A 62 -3.79 -24.17 -41.26
CA LYS A 62 -4.78 -25.12 -40.72
C LYS A 62 -6.10 -24.41 -40.48
N GLY A 63 -7.20 -25.07 -40.84
CA GLY A 63 -8.57 -24.63 -40.66
C GLY A 63 -9.23 -24.10 -41.93
N ASN A 64 -10.55 -23.93 -41.91
CA ASN A 64 -11.37 -23.42 -43.01
C ASN A 64 -11.24 -21.91 -43.18
N ILE A 65 -10.03 -21.41 -43.43
CA ILE A 65 -9.78 -19.99 -43.64
C ILE A 65 -10.31 -19.62 -45.03
N LYS A 66 -11.44 -18.95 -45.06
CA LYS A 66 -12.07 -18.49 -46.31
C LYS A 66 -11.47 -17.20 -46.88
N ASP A 67 -10.74 -16.44 -46.05
CA ASP A 67 -10.20 -15.14 -46.43
C ASP A 67 -8.78 -15.28 -47.01
N ALA A 68 -8.62 -14.90 -48.27
CA ALA A 68 -7.34 -14.97 -48.98
C ALA A 68 -6.25 -14.04 -48.42
N SER A 69 -6.62 -13.02 -47.63
CA SER A 69 -5.68 -12.08 -47.01
C SER A 69 -4.79 -12.70 -45.97
N TYR A 70 -5.17 -13.86 -45.40
CA TYR A 70 -4.40 -14.64 -44.42
C TYR A 70 -3.45 -15.66 -45.03
N LYS A 71 -3.59 -15.92 -46.30
CA LYS A 71 -2.65 -16.72 -47.07
C LYS A 71 -1.38 -15.93 -47.41
N ALA A 72 -1.30 -14.66 -47.01
CA ALA A 72 -0.10 -13.88 -47.16
C ALA A 72 1.07 -14.58 -46.47
N LYS A 73 2.08 -14.90 -47.27
CA LYS A 73 3.34 -15.47 -46.78
C LYS A 73 3.95 -14.46 -45.81
N LEU A 74 4.44 -14.94 -44.66
CA LEU A 74 5.18 -14.09 -43.75
C LEU A 74 6.35 -13.44 -44.52
N ASP A 75 6.46 -12.14 -44.47
CA ASP A 75 7.65 -11.40 -44.87
C ASP A 75 8.49 -11.13 -43.63
N GLN A 76 9.61 -11.84 -43.50
CA GLN A 76 10.51 -11.69 -42.36
C GLN A 76 11.31 -10.40 -42.38
N THR A 77 11.43 -9.76 -43.55
CA THR A 77 12.11 -8.46 -43.69
C THR A 77 11.22 -7.29 -43.27
N ASP A 78 9.89 -7.53 -43.15
CA ASP A 78 8.96 -6.51 -42.68
C ASP A 78 9.01 -6.37 -41.15
N PRO A 79 9.37 -5.20 -40.61
CA PRO A 79 9.39 -4.96 -39.16
C PRO A 79 8.08 -5.31 -38.45
N SER A 80 6.95 -5.32 -39.15
CA SER A 80 5.66 -5.71 -38.57
C SER A 80 5.59 -7.18 -38.14
N SER A 81 6.47 -8.04 -38.66
CA SER A 81 6.62 -9.44 -38.28
C SER A 81 7.60 -9.66 -37.12
N ALA A 82 8.38 -8.65 -36.78
CA ALA A 82 9.48 -8.74 -35.81
C ALA A 82 9.09 -8.20 -34.43
N TRP A 83 9.52 -8.93 -33.42
CA TRP A 83 9.26 -8.63 -32.04
C TRP A 83 10.56 -8.62 -31.23
N MET A 84 10.72 -7.65 -30.34
CA MET A 84 11.64 -7.74 -29.23
C MET A 84 10.93 -8.30 -28.01
N VAL A 85 11.54 -9.25 -27.33
CA VAL A 85 11.04 -9.81 -26.05
C VAL A 85 12.11 -9.55 -25.02
N VAL A 86 11.83 -8.65 -24.08
CA VAL A 86 12.83 -8.10 -23.16
C VAL A 86 12.34 -8.15 -21.73
N GLN A 87 13.29 -8.25 -20.79
CA GLN A 87 13.01 -8.12 -19.36
C GLN A 87 13.38 -6.71 -18.88
N TYR A 88 12.47 -6.10 -18.12
CA TYR A 88 12.68 -4.81 -17.47
C TYR A 88 12.09 -4.88 -16.06
N ASN A 89 12.89 -4.55 -15.05
CA ASN A 89 12.50 -4.68 -13.63
C ASN A 89 11.92 -6.08 -13.31
N GLU A 90 12.60 -7.14 -13.74
CA GLU A 90 12.21 -8.55 -13.54
C GLU A 90 10.89 -8.96 -14.22
N LYS A 91 10.30 -8.11 -15.03
CA LYS A 91 9.05 -8.35 -15.75
C LYS A 91 9.31 -8.43 -17.26
N TRP A 92 8.60 -9.33 -17.95
CA TRP A 92 8.72 -9.51 -19.39
C TRP A 92 7.78 -8.59 -20.18
N TYR A 93 8.27 -8.13 -21.32
CA TYR A 93 7.51 -7.30 -22.27
C TYR A 93 7.83 -7.75 -23.70
N ALA A 94 6.84 -7.64 -24.58
CA ALA A 94 7.04 -7.84 -26.01
C ALA A 94 6.70 -6.55 -26.79
N TYR A 95 7.63 -6.10 -27.60
CA TYR A 95 7.54 -4.89 -28.40
C TYR A 95 7.59 -5.26 -29.88
N ASN A 96 6.58 -4.83 -30.67
CA ASN A 96 6.57 -5.05 -32.10
C ASN A 96 7.31 -3.91 -32.84
N MET A 97 8.25 -4.27 -33.68
CA MET A 97 9.14 -3.33 -34.35
C MET A 97 8.39 -2.44 -35.35
N GLY A 98 7.41 -2.97 -36.08
CA GLY A 98 6.63 -2.23 -37.08
C GLY A 98 5.53 -1.38 -36.46
N ALA A 99 4.83 -1.87 -35.44
CA ALA A 99 3.83 -1.11 -34.70
C ALA A 99 4.44 -0.04 -33.79
N ARG A 100 5.69 -0.24 -33.34
CA ARG A 100 6.36 0.56 -32.31
C ARG A 100 5.53 0.64 -31.02
N LYS A 101 4.89 -0.49 -30.65
CA LYS A 101 3.99 -0.64 -29.51
C LYS A 101 4.22 -1.93 -28.78
N LEU A 102 3.75 -1.98 -27.55
CA LEU A 102 3.83 -3.13 -26.67
C LEU A 102 2.66 -4.08 -26.86
N LEU A 103 2.90 -5.37 -26.65
CA LEU A 103 1.86 -6.40 -26.62
C LEU A 103 1.11 -6.34 -25.29
N THR A 104 -0.21 -6.33 -25.37
CA THR A 104 -1.11 -6.59 -24.25
C THR A 104 -2.00 -7.78 -24.60
N VAL A 105 -1.99 -8.80 -23.77
CA VAL A 105 -2.86 -9.97 -23.91
C VAL A 105 -4.09 -9.73 -23.06
N GLY A 106 -5.23 -9.49 -23.70
CA GLY A 106 -6.45 -9.00 -23.06
C GLY A 106 -7.02 -9.92 -21.98
N ASN A 107 -7.92 -9.36 -21.18
CA ASN A 107 -8.67 -10.07 -20.15
C ASN A 107 -10.00 -10.57 -20.74
N ASN A 108 -10.27 -11.87 -20.61
CA ASN A 108 -11.55 -12.48 -20.97
C ASN A 108 -12.38 -12.78 -19.72
N ALA A 109 -12.72 -11.73 -18.95
CA ALA A 109 -13.50 -11.90 -17.71
C ALA A 109 -14.93 -12.42 -17.91
N SER A 110 -15.42 -12.47 -19.17
CA SER A 110 -16.83 -12.77 -19.49
C SER A 110 -17.05 -14.00 -20.36
N ASN A 111 -16.09 -14.91 -20.50
CA ASN A 111 -16.14 -16.05 -21.45
C ASN A 111 -16.36 -15.63 -22.92
N ALA A 112 -16.16 -14.39 -23.25
CA ALA A 112 -16.24 -13.94 -24.62
C ALA A 112 -14.89 -14.23 -25.28
N ASN A 113 -14.83 -15.27 -26.10
CA ASN A 113 -13.69 -15.72 -26.92
C ASN A 113 -13.15 -14.64 -27.89
N THR A 114 -13.38 -13.38 -27.59
CA THR A 114 -13.25 -12.26 -28.55
C THR A 114 -12.35 -11.14 -28.06
N ALA A 115 -11.74 -11.22 -26.87
CA ALA A 115 -10.76 -10.22 -26.46
C ALA A 115 -9.44 -10.47 -27.19
N PRO A 116 -9.10 -9.69 -28.23
CA PRO A 116 -7.89 -9.92 -29.01
C PRO A 116 -6.64 -9.52 -28.23
N ALA A 117 -5.52 -10.13 -28.54
CA ALA A 117 -4.22 -9.57 -28.22
C ALA A 117 -4.08 -8.20 -28.89
N LYS A 118 -3.58 -7.20 -28.18
CA LYS A 118 -3.59 -5.80 -28.62
C LYS A 118 -2.20 -5.19 -28.60
N PHE A 119 -2.06 -4.16 -29.40
CA PHE A 119 -0.96 -3.21 -29.30
C PHE A 119 -1.38 -2.05 -28.38
N ASP A 120 -0.57 -1.77 -27.38
CA ASP A 120 -0.84 -0.73 -26.40
C ASP A 120 0.37 0.19 -26.22
N ASP A 121 0.11 1.41 -25.83
CA ASP A 121 1.13 2.36 -25.41
C ASP A 121 1.41 2.23 -23.90
N THR A 122 0.53 1.56 -23.15
CA THR A 122 0.72 1.24 -21.74
C THR A 122 1.45 -0.08 -21.59
N ALA A 123 2.54 -0.10 -20.86
CA ALA A 123 3.31 -1.31 -20.64
C ALA A 123 2.59 -2.24 -19.66
N GLN A 124 2.09 -3.36 -20.16
CA GLN A 124 1.55 -4.44 -19.36
C GLN A 124 2.56 -5.58 -19.30
N PRO A 125 3.05 -5.98 -18.12
CA PRO A 125 3.99 -7.08 -18.00
C PRO A 125 3.33 -8.39 -18.43
N LEU A 126 4.08 -9.22 -19.14
CA LEU A 126 3.68 -10.55 -19.58
C LEU A 126 4.14 -11.60 -18.58
N GLU A 127 3.28 -12.54 -18.25
CA GLU A 127 3.71 -13.83 -17.74
C GLU A 127 4.14 -14.68 -18.96
N LEU A 128 5.43 -14.88 -19.09
CA LEU A 128 6.06 -15.68 -20.13
C LEU A 128 6.58 -16.98 -19.51
N LYS A 129 6.03 -18.13 -19.95
CA LYS A 129 6.36 -19.43 -19.37
C LYS A 129 6.76 -20.44 -20.44
N ALA A 130 7.96 -21.00 -20.31
CA ALA A 130 8.40 -22.12 -21.14
C ALA A 130 7.57 -23.39 -20.83
N GLN A 131 7.19 -24.13 -21.91
CA GLN A 131 6.35 -25.33 -21.82
C GLN A 131 7.17 -26.64 -21.82
N GLY A 132 8.50 -26.56 -21.98
CA GLY A 132 9.42 -27.72 -21.99
C GLY A 132 9.57 -28.43 -23.34
N ASP A 133 8.84 -28.00 -24.37
CA ASP A 133 8.91 -28.50 -25.75
C ASP A 133 9.52 -27.49 -26.73
N GLY A 134 10.15 -26.44 -26.20
CA GLY A 134 10.68 -25.32 -26.99
C GLY A 134 9.61 -24.29 -27.39
N THR A 135 8.44 -24.34 -26.76
CA THR A 135 7.39 -23.34 -26.90
C THR A 135 7.17 -22.55 -25.63
N PHE A 136 6.47 -21.42 -25.75
CA PHE A 136 6.14 -20.50 -24.64
C PHE A 136 4.66 -20.16 -24.63
N SER A 137 4.09 -20.02 -23.45
CA SER A 137 2.78 -19.40 -23.29
C SER A 137 2.91 -17.96 -22.78
N LEU A 138 1.99 -17.09 -23.25
CA LEU A 138 1.99 -15.67 -22.92
C LEU A 138 0.61 -15.25 -22.42
N ARG A 139 0.57 -14.47 -21.31
CA ARG A 139 -0.62 -13.77 -20.84
C ARG A 139 -0.25 -12.51 -20.08
N THR A 140 -1.14 -11.53 -20.03
CA THR A 140 -0.96 -10.32 -19.22
C THR A 140 -1.67 -10.45 -17.86
N VAL A 141 -2.83 -11.12 -17.83
CA VAL A 141 -3.68 -11.22 -16.64
C VAL A 141 -3.82 -12.68 -16.21
N GLN A 142 -3.82 -12.93 -14.90
CA GLN A 142 -4.05 -14.26 -14.33
C GLN A 142 -5.44 -14.80 -14.70
N GLY A 143 -5.55 -16.11 -14.90
CA GLY A 143 -6.79 -16.82 -15.22
C GLY A 143 -6.61 -17.82 -16.37
N ASN A 144 -7.48 -18.83 -16.43
CA ASN A 144 -7.34 -19.93 -17.39
C ASN A 144 -7.67 -19.55 -18.84
N MET A 145 -8.49 -18.50 -19.06
CA MET A 145 -8.94 -18.08 -20.39
C MET A 145 -8.13 -16.91 -20.96
N ASN A 146 -6.97 -16.60 -20.40
CA ASN A 146 -6.25 -15.37 -20.69
C ASN A 146 -4.93 -15.58 -21.44
N TYR A 147 -4.68 -16.77 -22.00
CA TYR A 147 -3.47 -17.05 -22.77
C TYR A 147 -3.60 -16.56 -24.22
N MET A 148 -2.54 -15.95 -24.74
CA MET A 148 -2.45 -15.55 -26.14
C MET A 148 -2.66 -16.76 -27.06
N CYS A 149 -3.62 -16.71 -27.95
CA CYS A 149 -4.07 -17.83 -28.76
C CYS A 149 -4.20 -17.48 -30.25
N ALA A 150 -3.69 -18.33 -31.12
CA ALA A 150 -3.97 -18.32 -32.54
C ALA A 150 -5.18 -19.22 -32.83
N ALA A 151 -6.39 -18.67 -32.87
CA ALA A 151 -7.62 -19.45 -33.12
C ALA A 151 -8.27 -19.08 -34.46
N PRO A 152 -8.26 -19.95 -35.47
CA PRO A 152 -8.73 -19.64 -36.83
C PRO A 152 -10.23 -19.38 -36.90
N GLN A 153 -11.03 -19.92 -35.98
CA GLN A 153 -12.49 -19.75 -35.96
C GLN A 153 -12.96 -18.38 -35.44
N LEU A 154 -12.09 -17.59 -34.87
CA LEU A 154 -12.42 -16.31 -34.25
C LEU A 154 -12.12 -15.09 -35.12
N ALA A 155 -12.26 -15.22 -36.43
CA ALA A 155 -12.14 -14.11 -37.38
C ALA A 155 -10.80 -13.34 -37.38
N TYR A 156 -9.66 -14.07 -37.06
CA TYR A 156 -8.31 -13.65 -37.48
C TYR A 156 -7.45 -12.72 -36.61
N PRO A 157 -7.91 -11.96 -35.64
CA PRO A 157 -6.98 -11.40 -34.70
C PRO A 157 -6.43 -12.53 -33.78
N ILE A 158 -5.22 -12.35 -33.30
CA ILE A 158 -4.72 -13.18 -32.20
C ILE A 158 -5.59 -12.87 -30.99
N SER A 159 -6.19 -13.93 -30.43
CA SER A 159 -7.18 -13.84 -29.36
C SER A 159 -6.60 -14.33 -28.02
N VAL A 160 -7.45 -14.59 -27.05
CA VAL A 160 -7.12 -15.24 -25.77
C VAL A 160 -7.98 -16.48 -25.59
N TRP A 161 -7.41 -17.52 -24.96
CA TRP A 161 -8.06 -18.79 -24.74
C TRP A 161 -7.50 -19.51 -23.49
N GLU A 162 -8.10 -20.65 -23.12
CA GLU A 162 -7.54 -21.59 -22.13
C GLU A 162 -6.24 -22.24 -22.68
N PRO A 163 -5.35 -22.77 -21.80
CA PRO A 163 -4.11 -23.42 -22.23
C PRO A 163 -4.38 -24.59 -23.17
N GLY A 164 -3.58 -24.71 -24.23
CA GLY A 164 -3.64 -25.78 -25.21
C GLY A 164 -2.71 -25.50 -26.39
N ASP A 165 -2.74 -26.35 -27.43
CA ASP A 165 -1.84 -26.22 -28.59
C ASP A 165 -1.92 -24.86 -29.28
N GLY A 166 -3.11 -24.26 -29.31
CA GLY A 166 -3.33 -22.93 -29.87
C GLY A 166 -2.73 -21.78 -29.06
N THR A 167 -2.27 -22.04 -27.83
CA THR A 167 -1.66 -21.04 -26.96
C THR A 167 -0.13 -21.21 -26.80
N ASN A 168 0.46 -22.17 -27.51
CA ASN A 168 1.89 -22.45 -27.48
C ASN A 168 2.60 -21.77 -28.67
N TRP A 169 3.57 -20.93 -28.35
CA TRP A 169 4.29 -20.09 -29.31
C TRP A 169 5.77 -20.40 -29.35
N GLU A 170 6.30 -20.59 -30.56
CA GLU A 170 7.74 -20.65 -30.83
C GLU A 170 8.29 -19.25 -31.03
N PHE A 171 9.47 -18.98 -30.49
CA PHE A 171 10.24 -17.77 -30.75
C PHE A 171 11.43 -18.15 -31.62
N LYS A 172 11.49 -17.60 -32.82
CA LYS A 172 12.60 -17.82 -33.73
C LYS A 172 13.32 -16.51 -33.99
N VAL A 173 14.63 -16.53 -33.91
CA VAL A 173 15.46 -15.35 -34.20
C VAL A 173 15.12 -14.85 -35.62
N ASN A 174 14.89 -13.56 -35.74
CA ASN A 174 14.70 -12.87 -37.01
C ASN A 174 15.95 -12.04 -37.31
N ASP A 175 16.81 -12.57 -38.14
CA ASP A 175 18.07 -11.92 -38.53
C ASP A 175 17.89 -10.83 -39.59
N ASP A 176 16.67 -10.69 -40.17
CA ASP A 176 16.37 -9.72 -41.25
C ASP A 176 15.94 -8.34 -40.70
N VAL A 177 15.58 -8.24 -39.40
CA VAL A 177 15.17 -6.99 -38.74
C VAL A 177 16.06 -6.71 -37.55
N GLU A 178 16.79 -5.63 -37.61
CA GLU A 178 17.67 -5.20 -36.52
C GLU A 178 16.85 -4.80 -35.26
N ALA A 179 17.35 -5.15 -34.10
CA ALA A 179 16.75 -4.77 -32.81
C ALA A 179 16.98 -3.28 -32.52
N ASP A 180 15.93 -2.59 -32.09
CA ASP A 180 15.99 -1.21 -31.58
C ASP A 180 15.69 -1.24 -30.07
N TYR A 181 16.69 -1.65 -29.29
CA TYR A 181 16.54 -1.79 -27.85
C TYR A 181 16.23 -0.46 -27.15
N GLU A 182 16.81 0.64 -27.63
CA GLU A 182 16.56 1.96 -27.05
C GLU A 182 15.09 2.36 -27.24
N ALA A 183 14.54 2.23 -28.44
CA ALA A 183 13.12 2.52 -28.67
C ALA A 183 12.19 1.59 -27.89
N CYS A 184 12.55 0.31 -27.76
CA CYS A 184 11.81 -0.67 -26.96
C CYS A 184 11.77 -0.28 -25.48
N ILE A 185 12.94 0.00 -24.90
CA ILE A 185 13.06 0.31 -23.46
C ILE A 185 12.40 1.65 -23.11
N GLU A 186 12.54 2.66 -23.98
CA GLU A 186 11.87 3.94 -23.79
C GLU A 186 10.33 3.78 -23.85
N LYS A 187 9.83 2.91 -24.74
CA LYS A 187 8.40 2.61 -24.79
C LYS A 187 7.91 1.89 -23.55
N ILE A 188 8.68 0.92 -23.02
CA ILE A 188 8.38 0.23 -21.77
C ILE A 188 8.38 1.23 -20.61
N LYS A 189 9.43 2.03 -20.46
CA LYS A 189 9.54 3.05 -19.41
C LYS A 189 8.38 4.03 -19.45
N ALA A 190 8.00 4.52 -20.63
CA ALA A 190 6.88 5.46 -20.81
C ALA A 190 5.53 4.85 -20.37
N GLY A 191 5.35 3.54 -20.54
CA GLY A 191 4.14 2.82 -20.17
C GLY A 191 4.11 2.27 -18.73
N VAL A 192 5.26 2.16 -18.07
CA VAL A 192 5.34 1.68 -16.69
C VAL A 192 5.01 2.83 -15.73
N PRO A 193 4.04 2.67 -14.83
CA PRO A 193 3.77 3.68 -13.83
C PRO A 193 4.99 3.93 -12.93
N VAL A 194 5.00 5.07 -12.26
CA VAL A 194 6.00 5.40 -11.24
C VAL A 194 5.41 5.19 -9.86
N GLY A 195 6.21 4.70 -8.93
CA GLY A 195 5.82 4.59 -7.53
C GLY A 195 5.47 5.98 -6.97
N PHE A 196 4.45 6.03 -6.13
CA PHE A 196 4.00 7.25 -5.49
C PHE A 196 3.80 7.00 -4.01
N ASP A 197 4.54 7.73 -3.18
CA ASP A 197 4.42 7.66 -1.73
C ASP A 197 4.43 9.06 -1.11
N VAL A 198 3.76 9.17 0.04
CA VAL A 198 3.59 10.42 0.79
C VAL A 198 3.88 10.15 2.25
N ASN A 199 4.82 10.89 2.83
CA ASN A 199 5.17 10.84 4.24
C ASN A 199 5.11 12.25 4.84
N LEU A 200 4.05 12.53 5.58
CA LEU A 200 3.76 13.84 6.15
C LEU A 200 3.78 13.79 7.67
N SER A 201 4.57 14.68 8.27
CA SER A 201 4.53 14.90 9.72
C SER A 201 3.48 15.96 10.07
N ASN A 202 2.48 15.58 10.85
CA ASN A 202 1.35 16.44 11.26
C ASN A 202 0.49 16.99 10.12
N GLY A 203 0.55 16.38 8.95
CA GLY A 203 -0.24 16.70 7.79
C GLY A 203 -0.97 15.47 7.25
N PHE A 204 -1.97 15.69 6.42
CA PHE A 204 -2.84 14.65 5.88
C PHE A 204 -2.94 14.80 4.36
N ALA A 205 -2.91 13.68 3.65
CA ALA A 205 -3.00 13.63 2.20
C ALA A 205 -4.02 12.60 1.69
N TRP A 206 -4.64 12.89 0.55
CA TRP A 206 -5.60 11.99 -0.10
C TRP A 206 -5.70 12.25 -1.61
N ALA A 207 -6.22 11.28 -2.34
CA ALA A 207 -6.62 11.37 -3.74
C ALA A 207 -8.10 11.79 -3.89
N GLY A 208 -8.59 11.89 -5.13
CA GLY A 208 -9.98 12.27 -5.42
C GLY A 208 -10.13 13.76 -5.65
N ASN A 209 -10.80 14.46 -4.73
CA ASN A 209 -10.95 15.92 -4.79
C ASN A 209 -11.03 16.52 -3.38
N SER A 210 -11.26 17.83 -3.27
CA SER A 210 -11.31 18.53 -1.98
C SER A 210 -12.46 18.10 -1.06
N VAL A 211 -13.48 17.43 -1.60
CA VAL A 211 -14.69 17.00 -0.87
C VAL A 211 -14.78 15.48 -0.79
N SER A 212 -14.67 14.80 -1.93
CA SER A 212 -14.71 13.34 -2.02
C SER A 212 -13.29 12.79 -1.91
N ARG A 213 -12.92 12.33 -0.72
CA ARG A 213 -11.60 11.80 -0.42
C ARG A 213 -11.49 10.33 -0.82
N GLN A 214 -10.35 9.97 -1.36
CA GLN A 214 -9.98 8.60 -1.73
C GLN A 214 -8.58 8.30 -1.20
N GLN A 215 -8.27 7.03 -1.00
CA GLN A 215 -6.91 6.61 -0.67
C GLN A 215 -5.95 7.01 -1.78
N LEU A 216 -4.72 7.32 -1.41
CA LEU A 216 -3.65 7.58 -2.38
C LEU A 216 -3.31 6.28 -3.11
N PRO A 217 -3.08 6.32 -4.43
CA PRO A 217 -2.56 5.17 -5.15
C PRO A 217 -1.09 4.93 -4.78
N HIS A 218 -0.64 3.70 -4.90
CA HIS A 218 0.79 3.35 -4.74
C HIS A 218 1.62 3.72 -5.98
N GLU A 219 0.97 3.93 -7.12
CA GLU A 219 1.60 4.25 -8.39
C GLU A 219 0.78 5.29 -9.14
N ILE A 220 1.45 6.16 -9.90
CA ILE A 220 0.84 7.13 -10.80
C ILE A 220 1.37 6.95 -12.23
N ALA A 221 0.61 7.43 -13.21
CA ALA A 221 1.00 7.30 -14.62
C ALA A 221 2.26 8.15 -14.91
N ARG A 222 3.31 7.50 -15.40
CA ARG A 222 4.55 8.18 -15.83
C ARG A 222 4.24 9.22 -16.91
N GLY A 223 4.87 10.38 -16.80
CA GLY A 223 4.73 11.47 -17.78
C GLY A 223 3.33 12.09 -17.83
N LYS A 224 2.49 11.87 -16.83
CA LYS A 224 1.17 12.50 -16.68
C LYS A 224 1.12 13.33 -15.41
N ALA A 225 0.51 14.51 -15.49
CA ALA A 225 0.29 15.30 -14.30
C ALA A 225 -0.63 14.55 -13.33
N TYR A 226 -0.28 14.57 -12.05
CA TYR A 226 -1.09 13.96 -11.00
C TYR A 226 -1.38 14.96 -9.89
N THR A 227 -2.65 15.05 -9.48
CA THR A 227 -3.09 15.95 -8.42
C THR A 227 -3.59 15.17 -7.22
N PHE A 228 -3.09 15.51 -6.05
CA PHE A 228 -3.56 15.05 -4.75
C PHE A 228 -3.81 16.25 -3.82
N TYR A 229 -4.35 16.01 -2.66
CA TYR A 229 -4.81 17.07 -1.77
C TYR A 229 -4.18 16.91 -0.40
N VAL A 230 -3.87 18.03 0.24
CA VAL A 230 -3.31 18.06 1.60
C VAL A 230 -4.04 19.06 2.48
N ARG A 231 -4.05 18.79 3.79
CA ARG A 231 -4.45 19.70 4.85
C ARG A 231 -3.70 19.35 6.15
N ALA A 232 -3.94 20.12 7.18
CA ALA A 232 -3.53 19.77 8.54
C ALA A 232 -4.71 19.90 9.53
N SER A 233 -4.41 19.75 10.80
CA SER A 233 -5.32 20.08 11.88
C SER A 233 -5.47 21.61 12.03
N GLU A 234 -6.52 22.06 12.73
CA GLU A 234 -6.79 23.50 12.92
C GLU A 234 -5.59 24.22 13.52
N GLY A 235 -5.20 25.34 12.88
CA GLY A 235 -4.09 26.18 13.31
C GLY A 235 -2.69 25.61 13.12
N TRP A 236 -2.51 24.60 12.29
CA TRP A 236 -1.20 24.10 11.89
C TRP A 236 -0.79 24.64 10.52
N ILE A 237 0.49 24.98 10.36
CA ILE A 237 1.07 25.59 9.14
C ILE A 237 2.22 24.74 8.61
N CYS A 238 2.44 24.78 7.30
CA CYS A 238 3.58 24.13 6.63
C CYS A 238 4.53 25.22 6.08
N PRO A 239 5.39 25.81 6.93
CA PRO A 239 6.18 26.96 6.55
C PRO A 239 7.24 26.66 5.49
N ASP A 240 7.74 25.45 5.49
CA ASP A 240 8.83 25.01 4.60
C ASP A 240 8.29 24.44 3.27
N GLY A 241 6.95 24.34 3.12
CA GLY A 241 6.30 23.71 1.97
C GLY A 241 6.44 22.19 1.95
N LEU A 242 6.07 21.58 0.82
CA LEU A 242 6.25 20.15 0.56
C LEU A 242 7.47 19.93 -0.34
N THR A 243 8.31 18.99 0.01
CA THR A 243 9.40 18.53 -0.85
C THR A 243 8.91 17.32 -1.65
N ILE A 244 9.07 17.39 -2.97
CA ILE A 244 8.80 16.29 -3.90
C ILE A 244 10.14 15.85 -4.48
N ASP A 245 10.45 14.56 -4.33
CA ASP A 245 11.65 13.90 -4.83
C ASP A 245 11.19 12.83 -5.83
N ASN A 246 11.67 12.91 -7.08
CA ASN A 246 11.35 11.92 -8.13
C ASN A 246 12.51 10.97 -8.43
N GLY A 247 13.54 10.96 -7.55
CA GLY A 247 14.75 10.17 -7.71
C GLY A 247 15.83 10.82 -8.56
N GLU A 248 15.48 11.78 -9.41
CA GLU A 248 16.42 12.54 -10.26
C GLU A 248 16.64 13.96 -9.73
N GLU A 249 15.57 14.58 -9.23
CA GLU A 249 15.59 15.93 -8.69
C GLU A 249 14.66 16.10 -7.50
N ARG A 250 14.89 17.17 -6.74
CA ARG A 250 14.02 17.61 -5.64
C ARG A 250 13.51 19.01 -5.92
N PHE A 251 12.22 19.21 -5.72
CA PHE A 251 11.62 20.53 -5.80
C PHE A 251 10.62 20.76 -4.66
N THR A 252 10.39 22.03 -4.33
CA THR A 252 9.52 22.40 -3.22
C THR A 252 8.26 23.06 -3.74
N VAL A 253 7.11 22.60 -3.24
CA VAL A 253 5.81 23.25 -3.45
C VAL A 253 5.51 24.10 -2.22
N SER A 254 5.51 25.41 -2.40
CA SER A 254 5.19 26.42 -1.36
C SER A 254 3.72 26.83 -1.40
N GLY A 255 3.31 27.68 -0.46
CA GLY A 255 1.95 28.22 -0.41
C GLY A 255 0.90 27.23 0.09
N ILE A 256 1.32 26.25 0.89
CA ILE A 256 0.41 25.30 1.54
C ILE A 256 -0.46 26.06 2.54
N LYS A 257 -1.77 25.91 2.42
CA LYS A 257 -2.73 26.61 3.27
C LYS A 257 -2.70 26.06 4.70
N ALA A 258 -2.96 26.96 5.64
CA ALA A 258 -3.00 26.62 7.06
C ALA A 258 -4.25 25.81 7.44
N GLY A 259 -4.10 25.00 8.48
CA GLY A 259 -5.18 24.31 9.16
C GLY A 259 -5.97 23.35 8.28
N LYS A 260 -7.27 23.28 8.54
CA LYS A 260 -8.21 22.41 7.81
C LYS A 260 -8.47 22.86 6.36
N THR A 261 -7.89 23.97 5.90
CA THR A 261 -8.04 24.44 4.53
C THR A 261 -7.27 23.57 3.55
N VAL A 262 -7.99 23.02 2.59
CA VAL A 262 -7.43 22.08 1.61
C VAL A 262 -6.54 22.79 0.60
N THR A 263 -5.38 22.24 0.31
CA THR A 263 -4.48 22.64 -0.77
C THR A 263 -4.39 21.52 -1.80
N ALA A 264 -4.63 21.84 -3.07
CA ALA A 264 -4.37 20.90 -4.17
C ALA A 264 -2.88 20.97 -4.54
N ILE A 265 -2.24 19.83 -4.64
CA ILE A 265 -0.83 19.66 -5.03
C ILE A 265 -0.80 18.93 -6.35
N THR A 266 -0.18 19.54 -7.36
CA THR A 266 -0.02 18.91 -8.66
C THR A 266 1.44 18.61 -8.93
N ILE A 267 1.74 17.33 -9.18
CA ILE A 267 3.01 16.89 -9.74
C ILE A 267 2.92 17.11 -11.25
N PRO A 268 3.77 17.95 -11.84
CA PRO A 268 3.75 18.18 -13.28
C PRO A 268 4.09 16.92 -14.08
N ALA A 269 3.63 16.84 -15.31
CA ALA A 269 3.85 15.68 -16.16
C ALA A 269 5.34 15.39 -16.41
N ASP A 270 6.14 16.44 -16.62
CA ASP A 270 7.59 16.39 -16.83
C ASP A 270 8.37 16.02 -15.57
N LYS A 271 7.73 16.01 -14.39
CA LYS A 271 8.31 15.59 -13.10
C LYS A 271 7.87 14.19 -12.67
N ALA A 272 6.85 13.62 -13.31
CA ALA A 272 6.38 12.26 -13.06
C ALA A 272 7.22 11.23 -13.85
N THR A 273 8.56 11.25 -13.69
CA THR A 273 9.54 10.48 -14.47
C THR A 273 10.19 9.34 -13.69
N GLY A 274 10.21 9.41 -12.37
CA GLY A 274 10.75 8.41 -11.46
C GLY A 274 9.82 8.17 -10.28
N ASN A 275 10.21 7.33 -9.34
CA ASN A 275 9.43 7.09 -8.13
C ASN A 275 9.33 8.38 -7.30
N ILE A 276 8.13 8.76 -6.98
CA ILE A 276 7.81 10.01 -6.30
C ILE A 276 7.69 9.77 -4.80
N MET A 277 8.47 10.51 -4.04
CA MET A 277 8.33 10.63 -2.60
C MET A 277 7.96 12.07 -2.24
N VAL A 278 6.82 12.26 -1.59
CA VAL A 278 6.40 13.57 -1.08
C VAL A 278 6.62 13.61 0.43
N THR A 279 7.33 14.63 0.90
CA THR A 279 7.55 14.84 2.33
C THR A 279 7.17 16.27 2.73
N GLY A 280 6.78 16.43 3.99
CA GLY A 280 6.45 17.74 4.53
C GLY A 280 6.18 17.69 6.03
N THR A 281 6.37 18.82 6.70
CA THR A 281 6.15 18.92 8.14
C THR A 281 5.30 20.13 8.45
N TRP A 282 4.17 19.91 9.09
CA TRP A 282 3.38 20.99 9.67
C TRP A 282 3.82 21.24 11.11
N LYS A 283 3.82 22.52 11.46
CA LYS A 283 4.11 23.03 12.81
C LYS A 283 2.88 23.75 13.32
N ARG A 284 2.66 23.70 14.63
CA ARG A 284 1.61 24.48 15.25
C ARG A 284 1.92 25.98 15.05
N ASP A 285 0.91 26.74 14.64
CA ASP A 285 0.99 28.20 14.63
C ASP A 285 0.76 28.72 16.04
N GLU A 286 1.83 29.06 16.74
CA GLU A 286 1.80 29.54 18.11
C GLU A 286 1.04 30.89 18.27
N ALA A 287 0.89 31.64 17.17
CA ALA A 287 0.13 32.88 17.16
C ALA A 287 -1.38 32.67 17.01
N ASN A 288 -1.82 31.45 16.62
CA ASN A 288 -3.23 31.14 16.43
C ASN A 288 -3.83 30.55 17.73
N PRO A 289 -4.71 31.28 18.45
CA PRO A 289 -5.29 30.79 19.70
C PRO A 289 -6.22 29.58 19.51
N LYS A 290 -6.69 29.31 18.29
CA LYS A 290 -7.50 28.14 17.94
C LYS A 290 -6.66 26.96 17.44
N ALA A 291 -5.33 27.09 17.39
CA ALA A 291 -4.47 26.00 17.00
C ALA A 291 -4.57 24.84 18.02
N GLN A 292 -4.83 23.65 17.51
CA GLN A 292 -4.79 22.45 18.34
C GLN A 292 -3.45 22.37 19.08
N GLN A 293 -3.51 22.15 20.37
CA GLN A 293 -2.33 21.97 21.23
C GLN A 293 -2.30 20.57 21.82
N LEU A 294 -1.12 20.12 22.17
CA LEU A 294 -0.91 18.85 22.87
C LEU A 294 -1.54 18.98 24.28
N VAL A 295 -2.54 18.13 24.55
CA VAL A 295 -3.24 18.11 25.85
C VAL A 295 -2.92 16.86 26.67
N PHE A 296 -2.44 15.82 25.99
CA PHE A 296 -2.02 14.56 26.61
C PHE A 296 -0.94 13.91 25.75
N ASP A 297 0.07 13.38 26.40
CA ASP A 297 1.10 12.56 25.77
C ASP A 297 1.62 11.50 26.74
N ASP A 298 2.17 10.43 26.21
CA ASP A 298 3.08 9.53 26.90
C ASP A 298 4.12 9.02 25.91
N GLU A 299 5.39 9.29 26.23
CA GLU A 299 6.55 8.91 25.42
C GLU A 299 7.20 7.61 25.93
N PHE A 300 6.65 7.01 26.99
CA PHE A 300 7.08 5.75 27.62
C PHE A 300 8.57 5.68 27.98
N ASP A 301 9.19 6.82 28.24
CA ASP A 301 10.65 6.96 28.46
C ASP A 301 11.16 6.35 29.75
N VAL A 302 10.30 6.07 30.73
CA VAL A 302 10.69 5.53 32.04
C VAL A 302 10.49 4.02 32.04
N ASP A 303 11.59 3.27 32.14
CA ASP A 303 11.55 1.81 32.22
C ASP A 303 10.79 1.31 33.45
N GLY A 304 10.05 0.22 33.26
CA GLY A 304 9.29 -0.43 34.33
C GLY A 304 7.80 -0.47 34.06
N LYS A 305 6.99 -0.13 35.06
CA LYS A 305 5.53 -0.09 34.90
C LYS A 305 5.11 1.17 34.18
N PRO A 306 4.06 1.11 33.31
CA PRO A 306 3.42 2.30 32.80
C PRO A 306 3.00 3.28 33.89
N ASP A 307 3.02 4.57 33.62
CA ASP A 307 2.67 5.63 34.57
C ASP A 307 1.22 5.46 35.08
N GLU A 308 1.06 5.11 36.32
CA GLU A 308 -0.24 4.86 36.94
C GLU A 308 -1.09 6.14 37.13
N THR A 309 -0.52 7.31 36.92
CA THR A 309 -1.29 8.57 36.87
C THR A 309 -2.03 8.72 35.52
N LYS A 310 -1.52 8.10 34.47
CA LYS A 310 -2.09 8.12 33.11
C LYS A 310 -2.87 6.85 32.79
N TRP A 311 -2.43 5.69 33.31
CA TRP A 311 -2.89 4.39 32.85
C TRP A 311 -3.33 3.45 33.98
N VAL A 312 -4.28 2.59 33.62
CA VAL A 312 -4.57 1.35 34.35
C VAL A 312 -4.44 0.16 33.39
N ARG A 313 -4.04 -1.01 33.94
CA ARG A 313 -3.96 -2.23 33.11
C ARG A 313 -5.34 -2.69 32.67
N THR A 314 -5.42 -3.30 31.48
CA THR A 314 -6.62 -4.01 31.07
C THR A 314 -6.83 -5.24 31.92
N VAL A 315 -8.10 -5.57 32.19
CA VAL A 315 -8.48 -6.70 33.05
C VAL A 315 -9.08 -7.83 32.22
N ARG A 316 -8.98 -9.05 32.72
CA ARG A 316 -9.60 -10.23 32.14
C ARG A 316 -11.12 -10.14 32.21
N GLU A 317 -11.77 -10.30 31.07
CA GLU A 317 -13.22 -10.35 30.93
C GLU A 317 -13.60 -11.33 29.79
N GLY A 318 -14.88 -11.39 29.41
CA GLY A 318 -15.40 -12.38 28.46
C GLY A 318 -15.25 -12.05 26.96
N ALA A 319 -14.77 -10.86 26.60
CA ALA A 319 -14.60 -10.50 25.20
C ALA A 319 -13.33 -11.14 24.60
N THR A 320 -13.31 -11.32 23.26
CA THR A 320 -12.17 -11.94 22.57
C THR A 320 -10.86 -11.24 22.90
N TRP A 321 -10.85 -9.91 22.93
CA TRP A 321 -9.63 -9.11 23.10
C TRP A 321 -9.07 -9.16 24.53
N ASN A 322 -9.91 -9.37 25.57
CA ASN A 322 -9.47 -9.32 26.97
C ASN A 322 -9.57 -10.66 27.72
N ARG A 323 -9.97 -11.76 27.05
CA ARG A 323 -10.14 -13.07 27.71
C ARG A 323 -8.87 -13.66 28.31
N PHE A 324 -7.70 -13.18 27.88
CA PHE A 324 -6.40 -13.59 28.38
C PHE A 324 -5.62 -12.45 29.07
N CYS A 325 -6.23 -11.28 29.28
CA CYS A 325 -5.58 -10.18 30.00
C CYS A 325 -5.07 -10.62 31.36
N SER A 326 -3.86 -10.20 31.70
CA SER A 326 -3.13 -10.56 32.93
C SER A 326 -2.48 -9.33 33.55
N ASN A 327 -2.35 -9.33 34.88
CA ASN A 327 -1.62 -8.33 35.65
C ASN A 327 -0.10 -8.57 35.66
N SER A 328 0.40 -9.57 34.95
CA SER A 328 1.82 -9.91 34.88
C SER A 328 2.64 -8.78 34.22
N ASP A 329 3.76 -8.41 34.87
CA ASP A 329 4.73 -7.47 34.29
C ASP A 329 5.45 -8.04 33.04
N LYS A 330 5.21 -9.32 32.67
CA LYS A 330 5.74 -9.91 31.45
C LYS A 330 4.97 -9.49 30.19
N VAL A 331 3.72 -9.03 30.34
CA VAL A 331 2.85 -8.70 29.21
C VAL A 331 2.62 -7.20 29.01
N VAL A 332 2.91 -6.36 30.02
CA VAL A 332 2.83 -4.90 29.93
C VAL A 332 3.93 -4.25 30.74
N PHE A 333 4.81 -3.52 30.10
CA PHE A 333 5.90 -2.78 30.73
C PHE A 333 6.49 -1.76 29.74
N ASN A 334 7.14 -0.72 30.29
CA ASN A 334 7.96 0.20 29.50
C ASN A 334 9.41 -0.27 29.53
N LYS A 335 10.06 -0.26 28.38
CA LYS A 335 11.49 -0.56 28.24
C LYS A 335 12.08 0.07 26.99
N ASP A 336 13.34 0.52 27.11
CA ASP A 336 14.08 1.12 26.01
C ASP A 336 13.31 2.28 25.32
N GLY A 337 12.42 2.93 26.11
CA GLY A 337 11.58 4.03 25.72
C GLY A 337 10.34 3.63 24.88
N TYR A 338 9.87 2.42 25.02
CA TYR A 338 8.64 1.94 24.39
C TYR A 338 7.71 1.31 25.41
N LEU A 339 6.41 1.46 25.21
CA LEU A 339 5.45 0.57 25.86
C LEU A 339 5.44 -0.76 25.10
N HIS A 340 5.70 -1.84 25.82
CA HIS A 340 5.58 -3.21 25.33
C HIS A 340 4.24 -3.79 25.76
N CYS A 341 3.40 -4.12 24.80
CA CYS A 341 2.22 -4.95 25.00
C CYS A 341 2.47 -6.32 24.38
N ARG A 342 2.36 -7.40 25.16
CA ARG A 342 2.66 -8.76 24.72
C ARG A 342 1.49 -9.71 24.87
N ALA A 343 1.47 -10.74 24.02
CA ALA A 343 0.73 -11.97 24.24
C ALA A 343 1.71 -13.15 24.12
N LEU A 344 1.75 -13.98 25.15
CA LEU A 344 2.70 -15.09 25.23
C LEU A 344 2.08 -16.29 25.92
N LYS A 345 2.72 -17.45 25.77
CA LYS A 345 2.34 -18.67 26.49
C LYS A 345 2.32 -18.41 27.98
N ASN A 346 1.25 -18.82 28.65
CA ASN A 346 1.15 -18.68 30.08
C ASN A 346 2.22 -19.55 30.78
N PRO A 347 3.20 -18.95 31.45
CA PRO A 347 4.28 -19.71 32.07
C PRO A 347 3.81 -20.56 33.28
N LYS A 348 2.67 -20.19 33.86
CA LYS A 348 2.07 -20.90 34.98
C LYS A 348 0.57 -20.61 35.04
N VAL A 349 -0.22 -21.62 34.76
CA VAL A 349 -1.68 -21.55 34.92
C VAL A 349 -2.04 -21.41 36.38
N THR A 350 -2.83 -20.40 36.72
CA THR A 350 -3.32 -20.09 38.07
C THR A 350 -4.81 -19.80 38.04
N SER A 351 -5.45 -19.62 39.22
CA SER A 351 -6.85 -19.16 39.27
C SER A 351 -7.05 -17.75 38.69
N GLU A 352 -6.02 -16.92 38.76
CA GLU A 352 -6.03 -15.56 38.22
C GLU A 352 -5.77 -15.56 36.68
N ASP A 353 -4.87 -16.44 36.24
CA ASP A 353 -4.49 -16.64 34.84
C ASP A 353 -4.77 -18.08 34.39
N PRO A 354 -6.04 -18.49 34.23
CA PRO A 354 -6.40 -19.89 33.95
C PRO A 354 -6.21 -20.30 32.48
N GLY A 355 -5.91 -19.35 31.57
CA GLY A 355 -5.75 -19.61 30.16
C GLY A 355 -4.37 -20.13 29.74
N GLU A 356 -4.28 -20.72 28.55
CA GLU A 356 -3.02 -21.18 27.95
C GLU A 356 -2.08 -20.03 27.57
N MET A 357 -2.62 -18.83 27.38
CA MET A 357 -1.89 -17.61 27.10
C MET A 357 -2.22 -16.52 28.11
N ILE A 358 -1.34 -15.53 28.23
CA ILE A 358 -1.56 -14.27 28.90
C ILE A 358 -1.30 -13.12 27.93
N THR A 359 -2.12 -12.07 28.00
CA THR A 359 -2.04 -10.89 27.14
C THR A 359 -2.01 -9.61 27.98
N GLY A 360 -1.50 -8.52 27.39
CA GLY A 360 -1.36 -7.26 28.08
C GLY A 360 -1.87 -6.05 27.31
N GLY A 361 -2.30 -5.07 28.07
CA GLY A 361 -2.70 -3.76 27.57
C GLY A 361 -2.91 -2.77 28.69
N ILE A 362 -3.05 -1.50 28.32
CA ILE A 362 -3.33 -0.37 29.22
C ILE A 362 -4.54 0.40 28.70
N LYS A 363 -5.20 1.11 29.62
CA LYS A 363 -6.30 2.01 29.29
C LYS A 363 -6.25 3.26 30.16
N SER A 364 -6.68 4.40 29.62
CA SER A 364 -6.72 5.66 30.37
C SER A 364 -8.02 5.87 31.15
N LEU A 365 -8.87 4.85 31.25
CA LEU A 365 -10.15 4.88 31.98
C LEU A 365 -9.98 5.34 33.42
N GLY A 366 -10.74 6.37 33.82
CA GLY A 366 -10.71 6.97 35.16
C GLY A 366 -9.48 7.83 35.43
N LYS A 367 -8.64 8.06 34.44
CA LYS A 367 -7.47 8.92 34.49
C LYS A 367 -7.62 10.08 33.47
N HIS A 368 -7.77 9.74 32.20
CA HIS A 368 -7.93 10.70 31.10
C HIS A 368 -8.97 10.20 30.11
N ASP A 369 -9.83 11.10 29.66
CA ASP A 369 -10.75 10.91 28.55
C ASP A 369 -10.80 12.15 27.67
N PHE A 370 -11.24 12.00 26.44
CA PHE A 370 -11.16 13.04 25.41
C PHE A 370 -12.46 13.10 24.64
N LEU A 371 -12.92 14.31 24.38
CA LEU A 371 -14.02 14.59 23.45
C LEU A 371 -13.42 15.34 22.28
N TYR A 372 -13.42 14.73 21.08
CA TYR A 372 -12.85 15.28 19.88
C TYR A 372 -11.32 15.48 19.93
N GLY A 373 -10.76 15.85 18.81
CA GLY A 373 -9.33 16.14 18.66
C GLY A 373 -8.62 15.16 17.73
N ARG A 374 -7.33 15.40 17.56
CA ARG A 374 -6.44 14.47 16.88
C ARG A 374 -5.81 13.54 17.92
N ILE A 375 -6.03 12.26 17.73
CA ILE A 375 -5.49 11.20 18.61
C ILE A 375 -4.62 10.30 17.78
N GLU A 376 -3.37 10.12 18.16
CA GLU A 376 -2.39 9.38 17.39
C GLU A 376 -1.39 8.61 18.26
N ALA A 377 -0.89 7.51 17.71
CA ALA A 377 0.20 6.75 18.32
C ALA A 377 1.17 6.27 17.24
N ARG A 378 2.46 6.17 17.58
CA ARG A 378 3.48 5.57 16.73
C ARG A 378 3.70 4.14 17.17
N ILE A 379 3.46 3.21 16.24
CA ILE A 379 3.27 1.79 16.52
C ILE A 379 4.14 0.94 15.63
N LYS A 380 4.65 -0.17 16.19
CA LYS A 380 5.31 -1.26 15.49
C LYS A 380 4.84 -2.58 16.08
N THR A 381 4.64 -3.62 15.26
CA THR A 381 4.18 -4.93 15.78
C THR A 381 4.80 -6.07 14.97
N ASN A 382 5.01 -7.21 15.62
CA ASN A 382 5.37 -8.43 14.90
C ASN A 382 4.10 -9.16 14.44
N LEU A 383 4.10 -9.61 13.19
CA LEU A 383 2.97 -10.32 12.62
C LEU A 383 3.16 -11.84 12.71
N HIS A 384 2.11 -12.54 13.12
CA HIS A 384 2.00 -13.99 13.06
C HIS A 384 0.54 -14.42 13.04
N THR A 385 0.24 -15.65 12.61
CA THR A 385 -1.11 -16.20 12.68
C THR A 385 -1.70 -16.02 14.09
N GLY A 386 -2.86 -15.39 14.17
CA GLY A 386 -3.52 -15.10 15.45
C GLY A 386 -3.16 -13.75 16.06
N THR A 387 -2.28 -12.94 15.46
CA THR A 387 -2.05 -11.54 15.88
C THR A 387 -3.37 -10.77 15.93
N PHE A 388 -3.60 -10.01 17.02
CA PHE A 388 -4.79 -9.17 17.21
C PHE A 388 -4.54 -8.01 18.18
N PRO A 389 -3.62 -7.10 17.90
CA PRO A 389 -3.44 -5.88 18.68
C PRO A 389 -4.47 -4.82 18.30
N ALA A 390 -4.59 -3.79 19.16
CA ALA A 390 -5.42 -2.63 18.90
C ALA A 390 -4.94 -1.36 19.60
N PHE A 391 -5.18 -0.24 18.93
CA PHE A 391 -5.18 1.12 19.46
C PHE A 391 -6.57 1.71 19.19
N TRP A 392 -7.35 1.94 20.24
CA TRP A 392 -8.77 2.18 20.14
C TRP A 392 -9.34 2.95 21.32
N LEU A 393 -10.59 3.38 21.20
CA LEU A 393 -11.28 4.22 22.17
C LEU A 393 -12.61 3.61 22.58
N MET A 394 -12.94 3.72 23.86
CA MET A 394 -14.23 3.38 24.42
C MET A 394 -14.84 4.56 25.18
N PRO A 395 -16.18 4.71 25.20
CA PRO A 395 -16.82 5.81 25.91
C PRO A 395 -16.63 5.67 27.41
N THR A 396 -16.29 6.78 28.09
CA THR A 396 -16.16 6.82 29.55
C THR A 396 -17.50 6.53 30.21
N ASN A 397 -18.58 7.04 29.64
CA ASN A 397 -19.94 6.71 30.05
C ASN A 397 -20.61 5.86 28.95
N ASN A 398 -20.60 4.54 29.16
CA ASN A 398 -21.14 3.55 28.23
C ASN A 398 -22.63 3.28 28.48
N ILE A 399 -23.46 4.32 28.37
CA ILE A 399 -24.91 4.19 28.50
C ILE A 399 -25.45 3.25 27.42
N GLY A 400 -26.24 2.25 27.82
CA GLY A 400 -26.81 1.26 26.93
C GLY A 400 -25.90 0.08 26.63
N GLY A 401 -24.64 0.12 27.08
CA GLY A 401 -23.65 -0.94 26.83
C GLY A 401 -23.10 -0.94 25.42
N TRP A 402 -22.28 -1.94 25.10
CA TRP A 402 -21.75 -2.16 23.76
C TRP A 402 -22.79 -2.85 22.85
N PRO A 403 -22.99 -2.46 21.58
CA PRO A 403 -22.29 -1.38 20.84
C PRO A 403 -22.94 0.01 20.95
N HIS A 404 -24.03 0.17 21.75
CA HIS A 404 -24.83 1.41 21.80
C HIS A 404 -24.03 2.63 22.27
N GLY A 405 -23.09 2.40 23.17
CA GLY A 405 -22.20 3.44 23.66
C GLY A 405 -21.21 3.97 22.64
N GLY A 406 -20.95 3.22 21.57
CA GLY A 406 -19.93 3.52 20.58
C GLY A 406 -18.58 2.88 20.91
N GLU A 407 -17.76 2.71 19.89
CA GLU A 407 -16.34 2.32 19.91
C GLU A 407 -15.67 2.94 18.69
N ILE A 408 -14.46 3.45 18.85
CA ILE A 408 -13.65 3.99 17.75
C ILE A 408 -12.34 3.21 17.72
N ASP A 409 -12.15 2.37 16.71
CA ASP A 409 -10.90 1.68 16.47
C ASP A 409 -10.01 2.54 15.59
N ILE A 410 -8.95 3.09 16.17
CA ILE A 410 -7.99 3.90 15.43
C ILE A 410 -7.15 2.98 14.56
N TRP A 411 -6.76 1.84 15.12
CA TRP A 411 -5.96 0.84 14.45
C TRP A 411 -6.16 -0.55 15.03
N LYS A 412 -6.29 -1.51 14.11
CA LYS A 412 -6.17 -2.96 14.36
C LYS A 412 -5.39 -3.60 13.21
N VAL A 413 -4.73 -4.71 13.48
CA VAL A 413 -4.23 -5.64 12.47
C VAL A 413 -4.52 -7.06 12.89
N ILE A 414 -4.68 -7.98 11.94
CA ILE A 414 -4.95 -9.40 12.23
C ILE A 414 -3.98 -10.30 11.47
N ASN A 415 -3.62 -11.40 12.11
CA ASN A 415 -2.80 -12.44 11.49
C ASN A 415 -1.48 -11.88 10.89
N ASN A 416 -1.17 -12.27 9.66
CA ASN A 416 0.01 -11.84 8.91
C ASN A 416 -0.36 -10.78 7.85
N GLU A 417 -1.42 -10.00 8.07
CA GLU A 417 -1.87 -9.06 7.06
C GLU A 417 -1.04 -7.78 7.08
N ASP A 418 -0.76 -7.25 5.89
CA ASP A 418 -0.11 -5.96 5.65
C ASP A 418 -1.10 -4.79 5.69
N ARG A 419 -2.16 -4.88 6.52
CA ARG A 419 -3.29 -3.94 6.53
C ARG A 419 -3.47 -3.29 7.89
N ALA A 420 -3.72 -1.97 7.87
CA ALA A 420 -4.24 -1.24 9.01
C ALA A 420 -5.76 -1.13 8.89
N TYR A 421 -6.51 -1.58 9.89
CA TYR A 421 -7.97 -1.47 9.94
C TYR A 421 -8.38 -0.32 10.85
N GLY A 422 -9.29 0.55 10.36
CA GLY A 422 -9.98 1.56 11.14
C GLY A 422 -11.48 1.29 11.15
N THR A 423 -12.11 1.24 12.31
CA THR A 423 -13.54 0.87 12.43
C THR A 423 -14.28 1.70 13.47
N VAL A 424 -15.60 1.70 13.36
CA VAL A 424 -16.51 2.15 14.41
C VAL A 424 -17.48 1.03 14.76
N HIS A 425 -17.90 0.99 16.03
CA HIS A 425 -19.02 0.17 16.45
C HIS A 425 -20.09 1.05 17.12
N ASN A 426 -21.32 0.89 16.68
CA ASN A 426 -22.50 1.58 17.21
C ASN A 426 -23.75 0.79 16.86
N SER A 427 -24.91 1.18 17.34
CA SER A 427 -26.16 0.47 17.14
C SER A 427 -26.57 0.33 15.68
N TRP A 428 -26.23 1.31 14.84
CA TRP A 428 -26.62 1.30 13.44
C TRP A 428 -25.67 0.49 12.57
N ALA A 429 -24.37 0.60 12.77
CA ALA A 429 -23.34 0.02 11.90
C ALA A 429 -22.86 -1.36 12.38
N CYS A 430 -22.83 -1.60 13.71
CA CYS A 430 -22.37 -2.87 14.23
C CYS A 430 -23.33 -4.00 13.87
N CYS A 431 -22.73 -5.14 13.50
CA CYS A 431 -23.43 -6.42 13.38
C CYS A 431 -24.57 -6.43 12.34
N THR A 432 -24.65 -5.40 11.48
CA THR A 432 -25.66 -5.29 10.42
C THR A 432 -24.98 -5.42 9.06
N THR A 433 -25.28 -6.47 8.33
CA THR A 433 -24.71 -6.72 7.00
C THR A 433 -25.02 -5.57 6.03
N GLY A 434 -24.00 -5.10 5.32
CA GLY A 434 -24.11 -4.08 4.27
C GLY A 434 -24.05 -2.63 4.77
N ARG A 435 -23.88 -2.39 6.08
CA ARG A 435 -23.64 -1.04 6.59
C ARG A 435 -22.15 -0.78 6.78
N PRO A 436 -21.60 0.32 6.24
CA PRO A 436 -20.18 0.63 6.37
C PRO A 436 -19.86 0.98 7.82
N ASN A 437 -18.95 0.24 8.41
CA ASN A 437 -18.45 0.50 9.76
C ASN A 437 -16.93 0.58 9.85
N GLY A 438 -16.23 0.46 8.74
CA GLY A 438 -14.77 0.52 8.70
C GLY A 438 -14.19 0.42 7.30
N SER A 439 -12.91 0.64 7.23
CA SER A 439 -12.07 0.45 6.05
C SER A 439 -10.69 -0.01 6.46
N ASN A 440 -9.82 -0.24 5.48
CA ASN A 440 -8.42 -0.57 5.70
C ASN A 440 -7.51 0.12 4.68
N LEU A 441 -6.25 0.24 5.04
CA LEU A 441 -5.17 0.64 4.15
C LEU A 441 -4.17 -0.52 4.09
N SER A 442 -3.84 -1.00 2.89
CA SER A 442 -2.89 -2.10 2.66
C SER A 442 -1.48 -1.58 2.36
N GLY A 443 -0.51 -2.50 2.30
CA GLY A 443 0.89 -2.19 2.02
C GLY A 443 1.65 -1.65 3.23
N ILE A 444 1.22 -1.99 4.43
CA ILE A 444 1.88 -1.58 5.68
C ILE A 444 2.96 -2.60 6.03
N ASN A 445 4.22 -2.15 6.04
CA ASN A 445 5.34 -2.96 6.51
C ASN A 445 5.49 -2.84 8.03
N TYR A 446 4.92 -3.75 8.81
CA TYR A 446 4.95 -3.71 10.27
C TYR A 446 6.34 -3.99 10.90
N ASP A 447 7.37 -4.27 10.09
CA ASP A 447 8.76 -4.23 10.55
C ASP A 447 9.28 -2.80 10.73
N ASP A 448 8.53 -1.81 10.22
CA ASP A 448 8.78 -0.38 10.40
C ASP A 448 7.81 0.26 11.39
N TRP A 449 8.08 1.50 11.78
CA TRP A 449 7.24 2.32 12.63
C TRP A 449 6.21 3.10 11.80
N HIS A 450 4.95 3.06 12.23
CA HIS A 450 3.85 3.79 11.59
C HIS A 450 3.11 4.67 12.58
N VAL A 451 2.61 5.82 12.12
CA VAL A 451 1.74 6.71 12.90
C VAL A 451 0.29 6.47 12.52
N MET A 452 -0.47 5.94 13.47
CA MET A 452 -1.91 5.69 13.34
C MET A 452 -2.67 6.84 13.96
N THR A 453 -3.57 7.48 13.19
CA THR A 453 -4.20 8.74 13.57
C THR A 453 -5.71 8.72 13.30
N VAL A 454 -6.49 9.29 14.22
CA VAL A 454 -7.82 9.83 13.93
C VAL A 454 -7.84 11.34 14.14
N ASP A 455 -8.51 12.06 13.23
CA ASP A 455 -8.91 13.46 13.40
C ASP A 455 -10.43 13.47 13.58
N TRP A 456 -10.88 13.63 14.83
CA TRP A 456 -12.26 13.46 15.25
C TRP A 456 -12.86 14.80 15.66
N ASP A 457 -13.99 15.16 15.06
CA ASP A 457 -14.76 16.34 15.43
C ASP A 457 -16.25 16.00 15.58
N GLU A 458 -17.10 17.00 15.81
CA GLU A 458 -18.52 16.85 16.03
C GLU A 458 -19.31 16.27 14.86
N ASN A 459 -18.71 16.30 13.65
CA ASN A 459 -19.37 15.93 12.39
C ASN A 459 -18.81 14.67 11.76
N GLN A 460 -17.53 14.36 12.02
CA GLN A 460 -16.86 13.24 11.37
C GLN A 460 -15.64 12.74 12.15
N ILE A 461 -15.25 11.54 11.82
CA ILE A 461 -13.99 10.91 12.23
C ILE A 461 -13.25 10.54 10.96
N ASP A 462 -12.03 11.03 10.81
CA ASP A 462 -11.14 10.73 9.69
C ASP A 462 -9.98 9.86 10.17
N TRP A 463 -9.68 8.76 9.47
CA TRP A 463 -8.55 7.87 9.75
C TRP A 463 -7.40 8.09 8.80
N TYR A 464 -6.17 8.02 9.35
CA TYR A 464 -4.92 8.16 8.59
C TYR A 464 -3.86 7.19 9.09
N VAL A 465 -3.00 6.73 8.17
CA VAL A 465 -1.74 6.03 8.47
C VAL A 465 -0.61 6.82 7.84
N ASP A 466 0.38 7.25 8.64
CA ASP A 466 1.50 8.10 8.21
C ASP A 466 1.04 9.36 7.44
N GLY A 467 -0.09 9.94 7.87
CA GLY A 467 -0.72 11.07 7.21
C GLY A 467 -1.50 10.71 5.93
N LYS A 468 -1.48 9.47 5.45
CA LYS A 468 -2.25 9.00 4.29
C LYS A 468 -3.68 8.66 4.70
N TYR A 469 -4.64 9.22 3.98
CA TYR A 469 -6.07 9.00 4.24
C TYR A 469 -6.48 7.54 4.04
N MET A 470 -7.23 7.02 5.01
CA MET A 470 -7.82 5.68 4.96
C MET A 470 -9.32 5.76 4.66
N TRP A 471 -10.11 6.44 5.49
CA TRP A 471 -11.55 6.62 5.31
C TRP A 471 -12.13 7.69 6.25
N THR A 472 -13.42 7.99 6.07
CA THR A 472 -14.19 8.92 6.91
C THR A 472 -15.50 8.27 7.33
N TYR A 473 -15.83 8.36 8.61
CA TYR A 473 -17.17 8.10 9.12
C TYR A 473 -17.85 9.43 9.47
N SER A 474 -19.00 9.72 8.83
CA SER A 474 -19.64 11.04 8.93
C SER A 474 -21.02 10.94 9.55
N LYS A 475 -21.28 11.85 10.50
CA LYS A 475 -22.58 12.01 11.19
C LYS A 475 -23.73 12.24 10.21
N SER A 476 -23.51 13.01 9.15
CA SER A 476 -24.52 13.32 8.13
C SER A 476 -24.99 12.10 7.32
N ASN A 477 -24.20 11.02 7.30
CA ASN A 477 -24.48 9.83 6.50
C ASN A 477 -25.17 8.71 7.30
N VAL A 478 -25.48 8.95 8.57
CA VAL A 478 -26.03 7.93 9.48
C VAL A 478 -27.19 8.49 10.30
N PRO A 479 -28.14 7.65 10.73
CA PRO A 479 -29.13 8.04 11.71
C PRO A 479 -28.47 8.51 13.00
N HIS A 480 -28.91 9.63 13.55
CA HIS A 480 -28.44 10.16 14.82
C HIS A 480 -29.60 10.77 15.60
N GLY A 481 -29.55 10.68 16.92
CA GLY A 481 -30.60 11.16 17.81
C GLY A 481 -30.66 10.39 19.14
N ALA A 482 -31.78 10.56 19.86
CA ALA A 482 -31.95 10.01 21.21
C ALA A 482 -32.23 8.50 21.24
N ASP A 483 -32.63 7.88 20.13
CA ASP A 483 -32.85 6.42 20.10
C ASP A 483 -31.52 5.68 20.04
N ALA A 484 -31.12 5.14 21.19
CA ALA A 484 -29.87 4.39 21.34
C ALA A 484 -29.82 3.12 20.46
N THR A 485 -30.96 2.56 20.07
CA THR A 485 -31.00 1.28 19.34
C THR A 485 -30.73 1.45 17.83
N THR A 486 -30.91 2.66 17.31
CA THR A 486 -30.66 2.99 15.90
C THR A 486 -29.60 4.07 15.71
N ASN A 487 -29.04 4.59 16.80
CA ASN A 487 -28.06 5.66 16.73
C ASN A 487 -26.75 5.23 16.06
N GLY A 488 -26.45 5.84 14.93
CA GLY A 488 -25.19 5.66 14.20
C GLY A 488 -24.08 6.64 14.63
N TRP A 489 -24.40 7.65 15.47
CA TRP A 489 -23.42 8.64 15.91
C TRP A 489 -23.41 8.84 17.44
N PRO A 490 -22.91 7.87 18.22
CA PRO A 490 -22.77 8.01 19.68
C PRO A 490 -21.44 8.66 20.11
N TYR A 491 -20.81 9.45 19.24
CA TYR A 491 -19.46 9.99 19.40
C TYR A 491 -19.40 11.44 19.87
N ASP A 492 -20.49 11.95 20.48
CA ASP A 492 -20.60 13.31 21.04
C ASP A 492 -20.38 13.30 22.58
N LYS A 493 -19.46 12.49 23.06
CA LYS A 493 -19.13 12.32 24.48
C LYS A 493 -17.68 11.89 24.66
N PRO A 494 -17.11 12.00 25.87
CA PRO A 494 -15.73 11.60 26.10
C PRO A 494 -15.48 10.10 25.94
N PHE A 495 -14.33 9.77 25.34
CA PHE A 495 -13.79 8.43 25.18
C PHE A 495 -12.41 8.32 25.81
N TYR A 496 -12.09 7.17 26.40
CA TYR A 496 -10.77 6.84 26.90
C TYR A 496 -10.01 5.94 25.93
N ILE A 497 -8.68 6.01 25.99
CA ILE A 497 -7.76 5.26 25.13
C ILE A 497 -7.53 3.86 25.67
N ILE A 498 -7.43 2.86 24.77
CA ILE A 498 -6.96 1.51 25.05
C ILE A 498 -5.86 1.15 24.05
N MET A 499 -4.77 0.58 24.55
CA MET A 499 -3.65 0.04 23.79
C MET A 499 -3.35 -1.36 24.27
N ASN A 500 -3.38 -2.36 23.38
CA ASN A 500 -3.20 -3.75 23.79
C ASN A 500 -2.66 -4.65 22.70
N GLN A 501 -1.99 -5.73 23.12
CA GLN A 501 -1.75 -6.91 22.31
C GLN A 501 -2.69 -8.02 22.77
N SER A 502 -3.58 -8.42 21.89
CA SER A 502 -4.49 -9.55 22.07
C SER A 502 -4.22 -10.64 21.05
N VAL A 503 -4.96 -11.74 21.13
CA VAL A 503 -4.88 -12.84 20.15
C VAL A 503 -6.27 -13.28 19.72
N GLY A 504 -6.38 -13.73 18.48
CA GLY A 504 -7.61 -14.18 17.85
C GLY A 504 -8.20 -15.45 18.49
N ASN A 505 -9.48 -15.69 18.23
CA ASN A 505 -10.23 -16.86 18.75
C ASN A 505 -10.62 -17.87 17.66
N GLY A 506 -10.17 -17.67 16.43
CA GLY A 506 -10.54 -18.48 15.25
C GLY A 506 -11.70 -17.90 14.43
N GLY A 507 -12.20 -16.72 14.82
CA GLY A 507 -13.13 -15.93 14.01
C GLY A 507 -12.39 -15.01 13.02
N TRP A 508 -12.57 -13.69 13.15
CA TRP A 508 -11.91 -12.70 12.28
C TRP A 508 -10.37 -12.80 12.36
N ALA A 509 -9.80 -12.87 13.55
CA ALA A 509 -8.41 -13.26 13.73
C ALA A 509 -8.31 -14.75 14.05
N ALA A 510 -7.41 -15.47 13.41
CA ALA A 510 -7.17 -16.90 13.58
C ALA A 510 -6.78 -17.23 15.04
N ARG A 511 -6.83 -18.51 15.40
CA ARG A 511 -6.31 -18.96 16.69
C ARG A 511 -4.79 -18.73 16.74
N PRO A 512 -4.25 -18.30 17.90
CA PRO A 512 -2.83 -18.02 18.03
C PRO A 512 -1.97 -19.29 18.00
N ASP A 513 -0.72 -19.15 17.60
CA ASP A 513 0.33 -20.07 17.96
C ASP A 513 0.76 -19.79 19.41
N VAL A 514 0.47 -20.70 20.32
CA VAL A 514 0.77 -20.54 21.75
C VAL A 514 2.26 -20.48 22.07
N ASN A 515 3.12 -20.89 21.15
CA ASN A 515 4.58 -20.87 21.32
C ASN A 515 5.23 -19.59 20.75
N PHE A 516 4.47 -18.81 20.00
CA PHE A 516 4.94 -17.52 19.48
C PHE A 516 4.69 -16.40 20.52
N THR A 517 5.64 -15.47 20.66
CA THR A 517 5.47 -14.26 21.46
C THR A 517 5.05 -13.12 20.53
N TYR A 518 3.79 -12.72 20.66
CA TYR A 518 3.24 -11.54 19.97
C TYR A 518 3.63 -10.30 20.75
N GLU A 519 4.06 -9.26 20.04
CA GLU A 519 4.48 -8.02 20.67
C GLU A 519 4.10 -6.81 19.82
N THR A 520 3.44 -5.86 20.44
CA THR A 520 3.20 -4.54 19.90
C THR A 520 3.95 -3.51 20.73
N LEU A 521 4.72 -2.68 20.05
CA LEU A 521 5.47 -1.57 20.61
C LEU A 521 4.75 -0.27 20.31
N PHE A 522 4.58 0.56 21.33
CA PHE A 522 4.13 1.94 21.18
C PHE A 522 5.30 2.85 21.58
N ASP A 523 5.74 3.67 20.63
CA ASP A 523 6.81 4.65 20.86
C ASP A 523 6.29 5.84 21.65
N TRP A 524 5.11 6.30 21.27
CA TRP A 524 4.38 7.35 21.96
C TRP A 524 2.89 7.31 21.62
N VAL A 525 2.10 7.99 22.47
CA VAL A 525 0.70 8.34 22.22
C VAL A 525 0.50 9.82 22.50
N ARG A 526 -0.26 10.51 21.64
CA ARG A 526 -0.47 11.97 21.73
C ARG A 526 -1.91 12.34 21.40
N VAL A 527 -2.45 13.30 22.16
CA VAL A 527 -3.78 13.87 21.91
C VAL A 527 -3.65 15.38 21.77
N TYR A 528 -4.21 15.91 20.69
CA TYR A 528 -4.25 17.34 20.40
C TYR A 528 -5.69 17.81 20.34
N GLN A 529 -6.01 18.89 21.08
CA GLN A 529 -7.35 19.49 21.10
C GLN A 529 -7.25 20.99 20.86
N ILE A 530 -8.35 21.59 20.37
CA ILE A 530 -8.50 23.05 20.34
C ILE A 530 -8.65 23.49 21.79
N PRO A 531 -7.88 24.50 22.26
CA PRO A 531 -8.03 25.03 23.60
C PRO A 531 -9.49 25.46 23.81
N SER A 532 -10.12 24.96 24.86
CA SER A 532 -11.40 25.52 25.29
C SER A 532 -11.17 26.98 25.66
N THR A 533 -11.93 27.91 25.06
CA THR A 533 -12.05 29.27 25.63
C THR A 533 -12.48 29.10 27.09
N PRO A 534 -11.87 29.79 28.05
CA PRO A 534 -12.24 29.66 29.44
C PRO A 534 -13.66 30.16 29.65
N ASP A 535 -14.65 29.33 29.44
CA ASP A 535 -15.99 29.52 29.99
C ASP A 535 -15.87 29.16 31.48
N GLY A 536 -15.36 30.08 32.27
CA GLY A 536 -15.51 30.26 33.72
C GLY A 536 -15.63 29.07 34.68
N ILE A 537 -15.47 27.80 34.26
CA ILE A 537 -15.48 26.60 35.12
C ILE A 537 -14.27 25.75 34.75
N GLY A 538 -13.23 25.84 35.58
CA GLY A 538 -11.92 25.31 35.33
C GLY A 538 -11.88 23.79 35.17
N GLN A 539 -11.47 23.37 33.98
CA GLN A 539 -10.60 22.19 33.90
C GLN A 539 -9.16 22.69 34.09
N THR A 540 -8.52 22.20 35.13
CA THR A 540 -7.09 22.43 35.36
C THR A 540 -6.37 21.86 34.16
N PRO A 541 -5.52 22.64 33.42
CA PRO A 541 -4.69 22.07 32.39
C PRO A 541 -3.86 20.96 33.02
N ALA A 542 -3.91 19.77 32.46
CA ALA A 542 -2.99 18.72 32.85
C ALA A 542 -1.58 19.29 32.75
N ALA A 543 -0.82 19.18 33.84
CA ALA A 543 0.55 19.65 33.86
C ALA A 543 1.28 19.03 32.67
N THR A 544 1.83 19.88 31.80
CA THR A 544 2.67 19.43 30.69
C THR A 544 3.75 18.52 31.26
N SER A 545 3.72 17.24 30.88
CA SER A 545 4.79 16.31 31.22
C SER A 545 6.12 16.90 30.76
N PRO A 546 7.21 16.74 31.49
CA PRO A 546 8.51 17.21 31.04
C PRO A 546 8.81 16.58 29.69
N MET A 547 9.18 17.44 28.72
CA MET A 547 9.51 17.00 27.37
C MET A 547 10.50 15.83 27.41
N SER A 548 10.19 14.79 26.63
CA SER A 548 11.07 13.62 26.49
C SER A 548 12.54 14.05 26.26
N ASN A 549 13.45 13.48 27.04
CA ASN A 549 14.89 13.67 26.85
C ASN A 549 15.46 12.86 25.68
N ARG A 550 14.63 12.11 24.98
CA ARG A 550 15.06 11.34 23.81
C ARG A 550 15.64 12.24 22.73
N ILE A 551 16.65 11.70 22.06
CA ILE A 551 17.29 12.32 20.91
C ILE A 551 16.81 11.60 19.67
N TYR A 552 16.38 12.37 18.68
CA TYR A 552 15.90 11.87 17.39
C TYR A 552 16.81 12.36 16.28
N ASP A 553 17.00 11.57 15.25
CA ASP A 553 17.58 12.03 13.99
C ASP A 553 16.58 12.95 13.23
N LEU A 554 17.00 13.53 12.11
CA LEU A 554 16.15 14.42 11.32
C LEU A 554 14.97 13.70 10.64
N SER A 555 14.97 12.36 10.61
CA SER A 555 13.85 11.55 10.11
C SER A 555 12.86 11.13 11.21
N GLY A 556 13.09 11.61 12.46
CA GLY A 556 12.23 11.32 13.61
C GLY A 556 12.49 9.94 14.23
N ARG A 557 13.61 9.28 13.94
CA ARG A 557 13.98 8.01 14.57
C ARG A 557 14.71 8.28 15.87
N PRO A 558 14.36 7.60 16.99
CA PRO A 558 15.09 7.73 18.22
C PRO A 558 16.53 7.19 18.06
N VAL A 559 17.48 7.93 18.59
CA VAL A 559 18.90 7.57 18.55
C VAL A 559 19.36 7.27 19.97
N SER A 560 19.82 6.03 20.21
CA SER A 560 20.39 5.59 21.48
C SER A 560 21.88 5.27 21.31
N GLY A 561 22.66 5.47 22.39
CA GLY A 561 24.09 5.22 22.41
C GLY A 561 24.96 6.47 22.10
N ASN A 562 26.23 6.23 21.71
CA ASN A 562 27.14 7.33 21.40
C ASN A 562 26.73 8.00 20.07
N LEU A 563 26.30 9.25 20.15
CA LEU A 563 25.89 10.03 18.98
C LEU A 563 27.09 10.31 18.07
N THR A 564 26.96 10.01 16.81
CA THR A 564 27.93 10.43 15.80
C THR A 564 27.81 11.94 15.53
N LYS A 565 28.84 12.55 14.94
CA LYS A 565 28.79 13.97 14.56
C LYS A 565 27.59 14.20 13.60
N GLY A 566 26.63 15.02 14.02
CA GLY A 566 25.40 15.25 13.24
C GLY A 566 24.44 16.22 13.92
N VAL A 567 23.27 16.38 13.29
CA VAL A 567 22.17 17.20 13.78
C VAL A 567 21.05 16.30 14.26
N TYR A 568 20.56 16.56 15.47
CA TYR A 568 19.54 15.77 16.16
C TYR A 568 18.45 16.68 16.72
N ILE A 569 17.33 16.12 17.10
CA ILE A 569 16.23 16.79 17.81
C ILE A 569 16.15 16.22 19.23
N GLN A 570 16.18 17.08 20.24
CA GLN A 570 15.97 16.71 21.62
C GLN A 570 15.04 17.73 22.29
N GLY A 571 13.92 17.29 22.82
CA GLY A 571 12.96 18.15 23.49
C GLY A 571 12.54 19.35 22.61
N ASN A 572 12.19 19.12 21.34
CA ASN A 572 11.84 20.12 20.31
C ASN A 572 12.96 21.13 19.99
N LYS A 573 14.19 20.87 20.39
CA LYS A 573 15.36 21.71 20.07
C LYS A 573 16.31 20.96 19.15
N LYS A 574 16.86 21.70 18.19
CA LYS A 574 17.96 21.22 17.35
C LYS A 574 19.23 21.12 18.21
N VAL A 575 19.81 19.94 18.27
CA VAL A 575 21.08 19.67 18.97
C VAL A 575 22.11 19.26 17.93
N VAL A 576 23.28 19.90 17.92
CA VAL A 576 24.43 19.53 17.09
C VAL A 576 25.44 18.82 17.98
N ARG A 577 25.90 17.65 17.59
CA ARG A 577 26.88 16.84 18.29
C ARG A 577 28.11 16.60 17.40
#